data_74ee5dd88a43b67edc524f917ccd26ff
#
_entry.id   74ee5dd88a43b67edc524f917ccd26ff
#
_cell.length_a   1.000
_cell.length_b   1.000
_cell.length_c   1.000
_cell.angle_alpha   90.00
_cell.angle_beta   90.00
_cell.angle_gamma   90.00
#
_symmetry.space_group_name_H-M   'P 1'
#
loop_
_entity.id
_entity.type
_entity.pdbx_description
1 polymer ?
#
loop_
_entity_poly.entity_id
_entity_poly.type
_entity_poly.pdbx_seq_one_letter_code
_entity_poly.pdbx_strand_id
1 'polypeptide(L)'
;PVAEWEEDYEESDERRDPIVGGQTTNAFPAVGALVRYGSTHCTGTVVAPRTVVTAAHCVKGVSASSLKFVLGAKVSQPAHTINVASVKAHPSYNQNTLANDIGVVTLASDAPVAPMKMIASMDSSWIGRELVFVGYGASNGINQTGFGTKRFVRMPVEGVTATQFEYGLPGKNTCNGDSGGPAFAEINGETLLAGVTSYGDANCTQYGVDTRVDPYKSFIGVGSGGSSTDPCNGETYVGRCNGATVIWCENQQVRQQNCASSNKVCGFSQAEQYYGCIEPEEQDPCNGETYVGRCDGNKVIWCENEQVKNLSCSQGCGFDTQGGYYNCN
;
A
#
# COMPACT_ATOMS: atom_id res chain seq x y z
N PRO A 1 -16.91 -36.14 -47.42
CA PRO A 1 -17.30 -35.70 -46.09
C PRO A 1 -16.09 -35.10 -45.41
N VAL A 2 -16.04 -33.83 -45.37
CA VAL A 2 -15.04 -33.03 -44.64
C VAL A 2 -15.56 -32.84 -43.23
N ALA A 3 -14.79 -33.29 -42.25
CA ALA A 3 -15.08 -33.04 -40.84
C ALA A 3 -14.84 -31.57 -40.56
N GLU A 4 -15.88 -30.85 -40.22
CA GLU A 4 -15.83 -29.53 -39.62
C GLU A 4 -15.32 -29.70 -38.20
N TRP A 5 -14.18 -29.11 -37.90
CA TRP A 5 -13.73 -28.91 -36.54
C TRP A 5 -14.44 -27.65 -36.04
N GLU A 6 -15.51 -27.84 -35.26
CA GLU A 6 -16.02 -26.78 -34.37
C GLU A 6 -14.95 -26.51 -33.35
N GLU A 7 -14.27 -25.37 -33.47
CA GLU A 7 -13.49 -24.79 -32.38
C GLU A 7 -14.50 -24.33 -31.33
N ASP A 8 -14.62 -25.10 -30.25
CA ASP A 8 -15.25 -24.66 -29.03
C ASP A 8 -14.46 -23.45 -28.50
N TYR A 9 -14.95 -22.27 -28.87
CA TYR A 9 -14.60 -21.04 -28.20
C TYR A 9 -15.18 -21.14 -26.77
N GLU A 10 -14.40 -21.68 -25.83
CA GLU A 10 -14.69 -21.49 -24.42
C GLU A 10 -14.65 -19.99 -24.16
N GLU A 11 -15.84 -19.41 -24.05
CA GLU A 11 -16.09 -18.08 -23.54
C GLU A 11 -15.45 -18.03 -22.13
N SER A 12 -14.21 -17.51 -22.06
CA SER A 12 -13.52 -17.33 -20.80
C SER A 12 -14.42 -16.47 -19.94
N ASP A 13 -14.97 -17.11 -18.91
CA ASP A 13 -15.67 -16.50 -17.80
C ASP A 13 -14.81 -15.32 -17.29
N GLU A 14 -15.16 -14.11 -17.73
CA GLU A 14 -14.58 -12.87 -17.22
C GLU A 14 -14.89 -12.81 -15.74
N ARG A 15 -14.05 -13.43 -14.95
CA ARG A 15 -14.05 -13.29 -13.49
C ARG A 15 -13.91 -11.82 -13.19
N ARG A 16 -15.03 -11.21 -12.84
CA ARG A 16 -15.10 -9.85 -12.30
C ARG A 16 -14.32 -9.83 -10.99
N ASP A 17 -13.08 -9.44 -11.09
CA ASP A 17 -12.17 -9.33 -9.97
C ASP A 17 -12.56 -8.13 -9.09
N PRO A 18 -12.44 -8.26 -7.81
CA PRO A 18 -12.92 -7.36 -6.76
C PRO A 18 -11.85 -6.37 -6.23
N ILE A 19 -12.18 -5.37 -5.65
CA ILE A 19 -12.38 -3.91 -5.83
C ILE A 19 -13.10 -3.90 -7.16
N VAL A 20 -14.16 -3.29 -7.39
CA VAL A 20 -14.86 -3.48 -8.67
C VAL A 20 -13.86 -3.34 -9.82
N GLY A 21 -13.59 -4.41 -10.57
CA GLY A 21 -12.58 -4.45 -11.64
C GLY A 21 -11.11 -4.47 -11.20
N GLY A 22 -10.79 -4.79 -9.93
CA GLY A 22 -9.42 -4.87 -9.43
C GLY A 22 -8.88 -6.31 -9.32
N GLN A 23 -7.62 -6.46 -8.87
CA GLN A 23 -6.91 -7.73 -8.74
C GLN A 23 -6.60 -8.06 -7.28
N THR A 24 -6.68 -9.34 -6.91
CA THR A 24 -6.22 -9.80 -5.59
C THR A 24 -4.71 -9.65 -5.46
N THR A 25 -4.24 -9.34 -4.23
CA THR A 25 -2.81 -9.09 -4.02
C THR A 25 -2.34 -9.52 -2.64
N ASN A 26 -1.09 -9.97 -2.58
CA ASN A 26 -0.31 -10.12 -1.34
C ASN A 26 0.61 -8.91 -1.11
N ALA A 27 0.74 -8.01 -2.09
CA ALA A 27 1.53 -6.78 -1.98
C ALA A 27 0.90 -5.78 -0.99
N PHE A 28 1.54 -4.63 -0.82
CA PHE A 28 1.12 -3.56 0.09
C PHE A 28 0.98 -4.03 1.55
N PRO A 29 2.07 -4.49 2.18
CA PRO A 29 2.03 -5.06 3.54
C PRO A 29 1.54 -4.07 4.59
N ALA A 30 1.75 -2.77 4.39
CA ALA A 30 1.28 -1.71 5.28
C ALA A 30 -0.24 -1.46 5.24
N VAL A 31 -0.96 -2.06 4.26
CA VAL A 31 -2.43 -1.93 4.15
C VAL A 31 -3.11 -3.06 4.90
N GLY A 32 -3.97 -2.71 5.84
CA GLY A 32 -4.72 -3.65 6.67
C GLY A 32 -6.22 -3.34 6.73
N ALA A 33 -7.01 -4.33 7.12
CA ALA A 33 -8.44 -4.17 7.37
C ALA A 33 -8.70 -3.71 8.82
N LEU A 34 -9.58 -2.74 9.00
CA LEU A 34 -10.24 -2.50 10.28
C LEU A 34 -11.43 -3.46 10.40
N VAL A 35 -11.33 -4.38 11.35
CA VAL A 35 -12.33 -5.43 11.57
C VAL A 35 -13.12 -5.09 12.83
N ARG A 36 -14.45 -5.14 12.73
CA ARG A 36 -15.36 -4.91 13.84
C ARG A 36 -16.36 -6.05 13.93
N TYR A 37 -16.50 -6.65 15.14
CA TYR A 37 -17.39 -7.80 15.36
C TYR A 37 -17.18 -8.96 14.36
N GLY A 38 -15.93 -9.19 13.95
CA GLY A 38 -15.55 -10.26 13.02
C GLY A 38 -15.76 -9.97 11.53
N SER A 39 -16.29 -8.77 11.18
CA SER A 39 -16.53 -8.36 9.79
C SER A 39 -15.61 -7.21 9.38
N THR A 40 -15.24 -7.16 8.10
CA THR A 40 -14.52 -6.01 7.52
C THR A 40 -15.38 -4.77 7.65
N HIS A 41 -14.86 -3.77 8.36
CA HIS A 41 -15.52 -2.51 8.59
C HIS A 41 -14.99 -1.41 7.67
N CYS A 42 -13.66 -1.31 7.58
CA CYS A 42 -12.93 -0.34 6.78
C CYS A 42 -11.54 -0.88 6.45
N THR A 43 -10.79 -0.11 5.71
CA THR A 43 -9.37 -0.31 5.39
C THR A 43 -8.54 0.79 6.04
N GLY A 44 -7.24 0.58 6.23
CA GLY A 44 -6.33 1.59 6.74
C GLY A 44 -4.88 1.32 6.35
N THR A 45 -4.02 2.32 6.49
CA THR A 45 -2.62 2.27 6.09
C THR A 45 -1.71 2.62 7.26
N VAL A 46 -0.74 1.77 7.56
CA VAL A 46 0.30 2.03 8.57
C VAL A 46 1.23 3.14 8.05
N VAL A 47 1.34 4.24 8.79
CA VAL A 47 2.20 5.40 8.46
C VAL A 47 3.24 5.72 9.53
N ALA A 48 3.15 5.03 10.69
CA ALA A 48 4.18 4.95 11.73
C ALA A 48 3.99 3.63 12.48
N PRO A 49 4.95 3.18 13.30
CA PRO A 49 4.89 1.84 13.92
C PRO A 49 3.56 1.49 14.59
N ARG A 50 2.90 2.47 15.19
CA ARG A 50 1.59 2.29 15.86
C ARG A 50 0.50 3.20 15.31
N THR A 51 0.72 3.86 14.17
CA THR A 51 -0.22 4.83 13.60
C THR A 51 -0.76 4.32 12.27
N VAL A 52 -2.06 4.17 12.21
CA VAL A 52 -2.80 3.83 10.98
C VAL A 52 -3.66 5.02 10.59
N VAL A 53 -3.57 5.44 9.32
CA VAL A 53 -4.48 6.42 8.71
C VAL A 53 -5.66 5.68 8.10
N THR A 54 -6.85 6.22 8.29
CA THR A 54 -8.13 5.74 7.76
C THR A 54 -9.09 6.92 7.57
N ALA A 55 -10.32 6.67 7.17
CA ALA A 55 -11.36 7.71 7.10
C ALA A 55 -11.93 8.06 8.49
N ALA A 56 -12.38 9.30 8.68
CA ALA A 56 -13.02 9.73 9.93
C ALA A 56 -14.32 8.99 10.18
N HIS A 57 -15.11 8.73 9.13
CA HIS A 57 -16.39 7.99 9.26
C HIS A 57 -16.19 6.55 9.75
N CYS A 58 -15.01 5.96 9.54
CA CYS A 58 -14.67 4.63 10.03
C CYS A 58 -14.47 4.58 11.55
N VAL A 59 -14.16 5.71 12.19
CA VAL A 59 -13.73 5.75 13.59
C VAL A 59 -14.56 6.68 14.46
N LYS A 60 -15.32 7.61 13.88
CA LYS A 60 -16.18 8.54 14.64
C LYS A 60 -17.28 7.80 15.40
N GLY A 61 -17.29 7.93 16.72
CA GLY A 61 -18.26 7.25 17.58
C GLY A 61 -18.04 5.75 17.74
N VAL A 62 -16.91 5.23 17.26
CA VAL A 62 -16.53 3.81 17.37
C VAL A 62 -15.60 3.62 18.58
N SER A 63 -15.90 2.62 19.43
CA SER A 63 -15.00 2.25 20.53
C SER A 63 -13.76 1.54 19.99
N ALA A 64 -12.58 1.97 20.42
CA ALA A 64 -11.31 1.33 20.05
C ALA A 64 -11.31 -0.18 20.39
N SER A 65 -11.88 -0.57 21.52
CA SER A 65 -11.93 -1.96 21.97
C SER A 65 -12.79 -2.87 21.07
N SER A 66 -13.67 -2.30 20.24
CA SER A 66 -14.49 -3.04 19.28
C SER A 66 -13.77 -3.27 17.94
N LEU A 67 -12.60 -2.68 17.74
CA LEU A 67 -11.83 -2.77 16.51
C LEU A 67 -10.59 -3.65 16.67
N LYS A 68 -10.25 -4.32 15.59
CA LYS A 68 -8.96 -4.98 15.36
C LYS A 68 -8.39 -4.45 14.05
N PHE A 69 -7.08 -4.30 13.99
CA PHE A 69 -6.37 -4.05 12.75
C PHE A 69 -5.74 -5.35 12.26
N VAL A 70 -6.08 -5.78 11.06
CA VAL A 70 -5.72 -7.08 10.51
C VAL A 70 -4.85 -6.88 9.28
N LEU A 71 -3.64 -7.42 9.30
CA LEU A 71 -2.71 -7.45 8.18
C LEU A 71 -2.72 -8.82 7.51
N GLY A 72 -2.45 -8.86 6.21
CA GLY A 72 -2.42 -10.09 5.39
C GLY A 72 -3.29 -9.97 4.16
N ALA A 73 -3.27 -10.99 3.30
CA ALA A 73 -4.07 -11.00 2.06
C ALA A 73 -5.56 -11.22 2.29
N LYS A 74 -5.93 -11.91 3.37
CA LYS A 74 -7.33 -12.22 3.69
C LYS A 74 -7.58 -12.04 5.19
N VAL A 75 -8.69 -11.37 5.53
CA VAL A 75 -9.15 -11.21 6.91
C VAL A 75 -9.43 -12.56 7.58
N SER A 76 -9.90 -13.56 6.83
CA SER A 76 -10.15 -14.92 7.31
C SER A 76 -8.88 -15.72 7.59
N GLN A 77 -7.73 -15.28 7.07
CA GLN A 77 -6.42 -15.92 7.26
C GLN A 77 -5.38 -14.79 7.53
N PRO A 78 -5.45 -14.12 8.70
CA PRO A 78 -4.62 -12.99 9.00
C PRO A 78 -3.17 -13.40 9.18
N ALA A 79 -2.24 -12.61 8.62
CA ALA A 79 -0.83 -12.72 8.99
C ALA A 79 -0.61 -12.16 10.41
N HIS A 80 -1.24 -11.01 10.70
CA HIS A 80 -1.18 -10.39 12.02
C HIS A 80 -2.54 -9.77 12.38
N THR A 81 -2.88 -9.85 13.66
CA THR A 81 -4.06 -9.19 14.24
C THR A 81 -3.63 -8.35 15.44
N ILE A 82 -3.82 -7.05 15.36
CA ILE A 82 -3.36 -6.08 16.36
C ILE A 82 -4.57 -5.40 16.99
N ASN A 83 -4.55 -5.28 18.32
CA ASN A 83 -5.58 -4.55 19.05
C ASN A 83 -5.46 -3.05 18.78
N VAL A 84 -6.58 -2.35 18.80
CA VAL A 84 -6.62 -0.89 18.70
C VAL A 84 -6.61 -0.29 20.11
N ALA A 85 -5.66 0.62 20.36
CA ALA A 85 -5.54 1.33 21.63
C ALA A 85 -6.45 2.57 21.68
N SER A 86 -6.49 3.34 20.59
CA SER A 86 -7.34 4.52 20.48
C SER A 86 -7.70 4.83 19.03
N VAL A 87 -8.75 5.63 18.86
CA VAL A 87 -9.19 6.14 17.56
C VAL A 87 -9.44 7.65 17.67
N LYS A 88 -9.18 8.38 16.58
CA LYS A 88 -9.35 9.83 16.51
C LYS A 88 -9.87 10.22 15.13
N ALA A 89 -11.11 10.70 15.02
CA ALA A 89 -11.60 11.37 13.83
C ALA A 89 -11.09 12.81 13.79
N HIS A 90 -10.91 13.37 12.60
CA HIS A 90 -10.56 14.80 12.46
C HIS A 90 -11.59 15.67 13.17
N PRO A 91 -11.21 16.67 13.99
CA PRO A 91 -12.14 17.46 14.79
C PRO A 91 -13.18 18.22 13.96
N SER A 92 -12.79 18.63 12.74
CA SER A 92 -13.68 19.31 11.79
C SER A 92 -14.35 18.36 10.78
N TYR A 93 -14.35 17.04 11.03
CA TYR A 93 -15.06 16.11 10.17
C TYR A 93 -16.56 16.40 10.16
N ASN A 94 -17.12 16.59 8.96
CA ASN A 94 -18.53 16.83 8.77
C ASN A 94 -19.20 15.60 8.11
N GLN A 95 -20.07 14.94 8.85
CA GLN A 95 -20.72 13.70 8.41
C GLN A 95 -21.69 13.91 7.22
N ASN A 96 -22.25 15.10 7.07
CA ASN A 96 -23.21 15.38 6.00
C ASN A 96 -22.53 15.70 4.66
N THR A 97 -21.37 16.37 4.72
CA THR A 97 -20.64 16.80 3.51
C THR A 97 -19.40 15.94 3.24
N LEU A 98 -19.04 15.05 4.18
CA LEU A 98 -17.82 14.26 4.19
C LEU A 98 -16.53 15.12 4.07
N ALA A 99 -16.61 16.39 4.43
CA ALA A 99 -15.45 17.26 4.53
C ALA A 99 -14.55 16.82 5.69
N ASN A 100 -13.23 16.87 5.49
CA ASN A 100 -12.21 16.43 6.46
C ASN A 100 -12.39 14.96 6.91
N ASP A 101 -12.76 14.09 5.99
CA ASP A 101 -12.98 12.67 6.28
C ASP A 101 -11.66 11.91 6.38
N ILE A 102 -10.93 12.18 7.46
CA ILE A 102 -9.67 11.53 7.79
C ILE A 102 -9.63 11.22 9.28
N GLY A 103 -9.12 10.04 9.61
CA GLY A 103 -9.01 9.53 10.96
C GLY A 103 -7.68 8.85 11.23
N VAL A 104 -7.36 8.72 12.49
CA VAL A 104 -6.15 8.04 12.99
C VAL A 104 -6.56 6.94 13.96
N VAL A 105 -5.97 5.77 13.76
CA VAL A 105 -6.05 4.64 14.68
C VAL A 105 -4.68 4.43 15.30
N THR A 106 -4.60 4.40 16.64
CA THR A 106 -3.38 4.03 17.36
C THR A 106 -3.47 2.56 17.73
N LEU A 107 -2.48 1.79 17.30
CA LEU A 107 -2.37 0.35 17.59
C LEU A 107 -1.86 0.12 19.01
N ALA A 108 -2.26 -0.98 19.63
CA ALA A 108 -1.80 -1.37 20.97
C ALA A 108 -0.34 -1.86 21.00
N SER A 109 0.16 -2.35 19.86
CA SER A 109 1.56 -2.73 19.62
C SER A 109 2.02 -2.27 18.26
N ASP A 110 3.32 -2.29 18.02
CA ASP A 110 3.90 -1.93 16.74
C ASP A 110 3.41 -2.88 15.63
N ALA A 111 3.10 -2.32 14.47
CA ALA A 111 2.78 -3.10 13.28
C ALA A 111 4.07 -3.71 12.71
N PRO A 112 4.11 -5.01 12.40
CA PRO A 112 5.30 -5.69 11.89
C PRO A 112 5.47 -5.45 10.36
N VAL A 113 5.38 -4.21 9.93
CA VAL A 113 5.48 -3.78 8.54
C VAL A 113 6.12 -2.40 8.45
N ALA A 114 6.78 -2.11 7.32
CA ALA A 114 7.32 -0.78 7.06
C ALA A 114 6.18 0.24 6.93
N PRO A 115 6.22 1.37 7.68
CA PRO A 115 5.27 2.45 7.49
C PRO A 115 5.39 3.10 6.12
N MET A 116 4.25 3.49 5.54
CA MET A 116 4.20 4.23 4.29
C MET A 116 4.48 5.72 4.52
N LYS A 117 5.32 6.29 3.67
CA LYS A 117 5.49 7.74 3.60
C LYS A 117 4.31 8.38 2.88
N MET A 118 4.10 9.67 3.12
CA MET A 118 3.04 10.45 2.48
C MET A 118 3.62 11.41 1.44
N ILE A 119 2.83 11.72 0.40
CA ILE A 119 3.20 12.73 -0.60
C ILE A 119 3.50 14.08 0.06
N ALA A 120 4.36 14.89 -0.57
CA ALA A 120 4.67 16.24 -0.10
C ALA A 120 3.47 17.18 -0.26
N SER A 121 2.88 17.19 -1.45
CA SER A 121 1.72 18.02 -1.84
C SER A 121 1.04 17.43 -3.08
N MET A 122 -0.21 17.83 -3.29
CA MET A 122 -0.97 17.53 -4.50
C MET A 122 -1.60 18.83 -5.02
N ASP A 123 -1.63 19.02 -6.34
CA ASP A 123 -2.29 20.13 -7.02
C ASP A 123 -2.96 19.65 -8.33
N SER A 124 -3.47 20.56 -9.13
CA SER A 124 -4.16 20.23 -10.39
C SER A 124 -3.29 19.53 -11.44
N SER A 125 -1.95 19.55 -11.31
CA SER A 125 -1.06 18.82 -12.21
C SER A 125 -1.13 17.28 -12.03
N TRP A 126 -1.84 16.84 -11.01
CA TRP A 126 -2.09 15.42 -10.77
C TRP A 126 -3.25 14.84 -11.60
N ILE A 127 -4.09 15.71 -12.19
CA ILE A 127 -5.17 15.26 -13.07
C ILE A 127 -4.60 14.45 -14.24
N GLY A 128 -5.15 13.27 -14.47
CA GLY A 128 -4.69 12.28 -15.43
C GLY A 128 -3.59 11.34 -14.91
N ARG A 129 -2.98 11.62 -13.74
CA ARG A 129 -2.00 10.71 -13.13
C ARG A 129 -2.69 9.47 -12.58
N GLU A 130 -2.16 8.30 -12.89
CA GLU A 130 -2.66 7.04 -12.37
C GLU A 130 -2.18 6.81 -10.92
N LEU A 131 -3.12 6.44 -10.04
CA LEU A 131 -2.88 6.04 -8.66
C LEU A 131 -3.29 4.57 -8.46
N VAL A 132 -2.71 3.94 -7.43
CA VAL A 132 -3.02 2.57 -7.02
C VAL A 132 -3.90 2.62 -5.77
N PHE A 133 -5.12 2.14 -5.89
CA PHE A 133 -6.07 2.04 -4.77
C PHE A 133 -6.03 0.63 -4.20
N VAL A 134 -5.99 0.49 -2.88
CA VAL A 134 -5.88 -0.81 -2.21
C VAL A 134 -6.89 -0.91 -1.07
N GLY A 135 -7.60 -2.04 -0.99
CA GLY A 135 -8.57 -2.23 0.09
C GLY A 135 -9.05 -3.66 0.29
N TYR A 136 -9.98 -3.82 1.23
CA TYR A 136 -10.60 -5.08 1.61
C TYR A 136 -12.13 -5.07 1.42
N GLY A 137 -12.63 -4.13 0.65
CA GLY A 137 -14.04 -3.90 0.44
C GLY A 137 -14.74 -4.92 -0.44
N ALA A 138 -15.98 -4.59 -0.79
CA ALA A 138 -16.79 -5.40 -1.67
C ALA A 138 -16.21 -5.45 -3.09
N SER A 139 -16.27 -6.63 -3.67
CA SER A 139 -15.87 -6.89 -5.06
C SER A 139 -17.02 -6.76 -6.05
N ASN A 140 -18.22 -6.79 -5.54
CA ASN A 140 -19.44 -6.57 -6.31
C ASN A 140 -20.21 -5.46 -5.62
N GLY A 141 -20.21 -4.26 -6.23
CA GLY A 141 -20.88 -3.09 -5.70
C GLY A 141 -22.41 -3.21 -5.66
N ILE A 142 -22.99 -3.97 -6.58
CA ILE A 142 -24.46 -4.17 -6.66
C ILE A 142 -24.91 -5.12 -5.55
N ASN A 143 -24.24 -6.27 -5.42
CA ASN A 143 -24.64 -7.33 -4.47
C ASN A 143 -23.95 -7.21 -3.11
N GLN A 144 -23.03 -6.26 -2.94
CA GLN A 144 -22.28 -6.03 -1.71
C GLN A 144 -21.63 -7.33 -1.16
N THR A 145 -20.85 -8.02 -2.01
CA THR A 145 -20.18 -9.30 -1.68
C THR A 145 -18.68 -9.22 -1.91
N GLY A 146 -17.91 -10.17 -1.41
CA GLY A 146 -16.48 -10.32 -1.66
C GLY A 146 -15.56 -9.57 -0.70
N PHE A 147 -16.07 -9.11 0.44
CA PHE A 147 -15.30 -8.45 1.50
C PHE A 147 -14.16 -9.30 2.07
N GLY A 148 -13.15 -8.63 2.64
CA GLY A 148 -12.13 -9.25 3.47
C GLY A 148 -10.97 -9.88 2.70
N THR A 149 -10.89 -9.69 1.39
CA THR A 149 -9.72 -10.06 0.57
C THR A 149 -9.05 -8.79 0.08
N LYS A 150 -7.72 -8.67 0.26
CA LYS A 150 -6.95 -7.52 -0.20
C LYS A 150 -6.89 -7.49 -1.72
N ARG A 151 -7.18 -6.31 -2.29
CA ARG A 151 -7.17 -6.08 -3.73
C ARG A 151 -6.62 -4.71 -4.06
N PHE A 152 -6.24 -4.54 -5.32
CA PHE A 152 -5.85 -3.23 -5.83
C PHE A 152 -6.43 -2.97 -7.21
N VAL A 153 -6.55 -1.70 -7.56
CA VAL A 153 -6.92 -1.22 -8.89
C VAL A 153 -6.11 0.04 -9.21
N ARG A 154 -5.90 0.30 -10.49
CA ARG A 154 -5.28 1.54 -10.98
C ARG A 154 -6.34 2.39 -11.63
N MET A 155 -6.40 3.67 -11.23
CA MET A 155 -7.37 4.63 -11.78
C MET A 155 -6.73 6.02 -11.84
N PRO A 156 -7.06 6.83 -12.87
CA PRO A 156 -6.56 8.19 -12.98
C PRO A 156 -7.27 9.13 -11.99
N VAL A 157 -6.56 10.16 -11.60
CA VAL A 157 -7.13 11.34 -10.92
C VAL A 157 -7.93 12.13 -11.95
N GLU A 158 -9.19 12.41 -11.68
CA GLU A 158 -10.09 13.17 -12.58
C GLU A 158 -10.26 14.62 -12.14
N GLY A 159 -10.17 14.89 -10.84
CA GLY A 159 -10.32 16.22 -10.27
C GLY A 159 -9.57 16.37 -8.96
N VAL A 160 -9.08 17.57 -8.67
CA VAL A 160 -8.36 17.90 -7.42
C VAL A 160 -8.95 19.16 -6.82
N THR A 161 -9.28 19.11 -5.53
CA THR A 161 -9.67 20.25 -4.70
C THR A 161 -8.63 20.51 -3.61
N ALA A 162 -8.87 21.47 -2.74
CA ALA A 162 -7.98 21.76 -1.62
C ALA A 162 -7.77 20.58 -0.66
N THR A 163 -8.79 19.70 -0.50
CA THR A 163 -8.77 18.62 0.51
C THR A 163 -9.15 17.25 -0.02
N GLN A 164 -9.58 17.14 -1.27
CA GLN A 164 -10.06 15.91 -1.87
C GLN A 164 -9.58 15.80 -3.32
N PHE A 165 -9.63 14.60 -3.86
CA PHE A 165 -9.52 14.34 -5.30
C PHE A 165 -10.53 13.28 -5.71
N GLU A 166 -10.97 13.39 -6.96
CA GLU A 166 -11.90 12.49 -7.61
C GLU A 166 -11.17 11.56 -8.57
N TYR A 167 -11.67 10.34 -8.69
CA TYR A 167 -11.13 9.31 -9.59
C TYR A 167 -12.23 8.35 -10.02
N GLY A 168 -11.99 7.58 -11.06
CA GLY A 168 -12.86 6.51 -11.51
C GLY A 168 -12.55 6.05 -12.92
N LEU A 169 -13.05 4.88 -13.23
CA LEU A 169 -13.10 4.34 -14.60
C LEU A 169 -14.37 3.50 -14.73
N PRO A 170 -15.02 3.47 -15.88
CA PRO A 170 -16.16 2.59 -16.12
C PRO A 170 -15.84 1.14 -15.72
N GLY A 171 -16.61 0.58 -14.78
CA GLY A 171 -16.44 -0.78 -14.30
C GLY A 171 -15.28 -1.02 -13.34
N LYS A 172 -14.56 0.05 -12.91
CA LYS A 172 -13.49 -0.02 -11.91
C LYS A 172 -13.70 1.07 -10.86
N ASN A 173 -13.77 0.69 -9.59
CA ASN A 173 -13.87 1.66 -8.49
C ASN A 173 -13.55 1.03 -7.13
N THR A 174 -13.30 1.86 -6.11
CA THR A 174 -13.38 1.47 -4.70
C THR A 174 -14.84 1.29 -4.29
N CYS A 175 -15.09 0.49 -3.23
CA CYS A 175 -16.43 0.15 -2.81
C CYS A 175 -16.55 0.10 -1.28
N ASN A 176 -17.73 -0.23 -0.76
CA ASN A 176 -17.96 -0.39 0.67
C ASN A 176 -16.94 -1.33 1.31
N GLY A 177 -16.31 -0.88 2.40
CA GLY A 177 -15.21 -1.59 3.07
C GLY A 177 -13.80 -1.19 2.58
N ASP A 178 -13.65 -0.56 1.39
CA ASP A 178 -12.42 0.10 0.98
C ASP A 178 -12.25 1.47 1.64
N SER A 179 -13.32 2.02 2.22
CA SER A 179 -13.31 3.24 3.04
C SER A 179 -12.11 3.29 3.97
N GLY A 180 -11.36 4.38 3.95
CA GLY A 180 -10.14 4.53 4.73
C GLY A 180 -8.90 3.87 4.12
N GLY A 181 -9.06 3.13 3.04
CA GLY A 181 -7.96 2.55 2.27
C GLY A 181 -7.15 3.60 1.52
N PRO A 182 -5.91 3.26 1.11
CA PRO A 182 -5.02 4.18 0.46
C PRO A 182 -5.28 4.32 -1.04
N ALA A 183 -5.00 5.53 -1.55
CA ALA A 183 -4.51 5.76 -2.89
C ALA A 183 -3.01 6.01 -2.83
N PHE A 184 -2.23 5.22 -3.55
CA PHE A 184 -0.78 5.35 -3.64
C PHE A 184 -0.35 5.98 -4.96
N ALA A 185 0.66 6.84 -4.89
CA ALA A 185 1.36 7.40 -6.04
C ALA A 185 2.78 6.85 -6.12
N GLU A 186 3.23 6.54 -7.32
CA GLU A 186 4.63 6.23 -7.60
C GLU A 186 5.35 7.54 -7.99
N ILE A 187 6.32 7.96 -7.18
CA ILE A 187 7.09 9.18 -7.39
C ILE A 187 8.57 8.86 -7.24
N ASN A 188 9.34 9.01 -8.32
CA ASN A 188 10.79 8.72 -8.34
C ASN A 188 11.14 7.30 -7.83
N GLY A 189 10.31 6.32 -8.15
CA GLY A 189 10.50 4.93 -7.73
C GLY A 189 10.09 4.65 -6.27
N GLU A 190 9.47 5.61 -5.60
CA GLU A 190 8.96 5.45 -4.24
C GLU A 190 7.43 5.45 -4.23
N THR A 191 6.83 4.47 -3.56
CA THR A 191 5.38 4.41 -3.35
C THR A 191 4.99 5.27 -2.15
N LEU A 192 4.16 6.30 -2.37
CA LEU A 192 3.75 7.26 -1.36
C LEU A 192 2.23 7.28 -1.20
N LEU A 193 1.76 7.40 0.05
CA LEU A 193 0.34 7.59 0.35
C LEU A 193 -0.11 8.98 -0.10
N ALA A 194 -1.09 9.05 -1.00
CA ALA A 194 -1.64 10.29 -1.55
C ALA A 194 -3.04 10.61 -1.01
N GLY A 195 -3.87 9.61 -0.80
CA GLY A 195 -5.25 9.76 -0.39
C GLY A 195 -5.78 8.66 0.49
N VAL A 196 -6.97 8.90 1.02
CA VAL A 196 -7.74 8.01 1.88
C VAL A 196 -9.15 7.91 1.33
N THR A 197 -9.59 6.73 0.92
CA THR A 197 -10.91 6.49 0.33
C THR A 197 -12.02 6.95 1.26
N SER A 198 -12.87 7.85 0.78
CA SER A 198 -13.92 8.49 1.55
C SER A 198 -15.33 8.09 1.10
N TYR A 199 -15.69 8.34 -0.16
CA TYR A 199 -17.01 8.01 -0.70
C TYR A 199 -16.98 7.84 -2.22
N GLY A 200 -18.10 7.39 -2.80
CA GLY A 200 -18.30 7.25 -4.23
C GLY A 200 -19.74 6.98 -4.58
N ASP A 201 -20.03 6.60 -5.80
CA ASP A 201 -21.39 6.22 -6.22
C ASP A 201 -21.84 4.91 -5.54
N ALA A 202 -23.15 4.78 -5.34
CA ALA A 202 -23.75 3.69 -4.57
C ALA A 202 -23.46 2.28 -5.12
N ASN A 203 -23.24 2.17 -6.44
CA ASN A 203 -22.96 0.90 -7.11
C ASN A 203 -21.47 0.65 -7.32
N CYS A 204 -20.60 1.60 -6.94
CA CYS A 204 -19.14 1.54 -7.09
C CYS A 204 -18.70 1.36 -8.55
N THR A 205 -19.31 2.09 -9.49
CA THR A 205 -19.12 1.89 -10.93
C THR A 205 -18.73 3.14 -11.71
N GLN A 206 -18.82 4.33 -11.12
CA GLN A 206 -18.66 5.59 -11.84
C GLN A 206 -17.52 6.43 -11.30
N TYR A 207 -17.58 6.86 -10.03
CA TYR A 207 -16.61 7.73 -9.42
C TYR A 207 -16.35 7.36 -7.96
N GLY A 208 -15.18 7.70 -7.49
CA GLY A 208 -14.80 7.70 -6.07
C GLY A 208 -14.12 9.00 -5.69
N VAL A 209 -14.14 9.32 -4.42
CA VAL A 209 -13.50 10.51 -3.85
C VAL A 209 -12.67 10.11 -2.64
N ASP A 210 -11.41 10.52 -2.68
CA ASP A 210 -10.48 10.37 -1.57
C ASP A 210 -10.24 11.70 -0.87
N THR A 211 -10.06 11.64 0.44
CA THR A 211 -9.46 12.74 1.20
C THR A 211 -7.96 12.74 0.99
N ARG A 212 -7.38 13.84 0.52
CA ARG A 212 -5.94 14.02 0.38
C ARG A 212 -5.25 13.91 1.74
N VAL A 213 -4.02 13.36 1.79
CA VAL A 213 -3.28 13.26 3.06
C VAL A 213 -2.39 14.46 3.35
N ASP A 214 -1.92 15.14 2.29
CA ASP A 214 -0.96 16.25 2.41
C ASP A 214 -1.44 17.44 3.26
N PRO A 215 -2.73 17.87 3.23
CA PRO A 215 -3.21 18.93 4.11
C PRO A 215 -3.32 18.51 5.58
N TYR A 216 -3.33 17.19 5.86
CA TYR A 216 -3.63 16.64 7.19
C TYR A 216 -2.42 16.03 7.91
N LYS A 217 -1.18 16.24 7.41
CA LYS A 217 0.04 15.69 8.04
C LYS A 217 0.16 16.03 9.52
N SER A 218 -0.15 17.28 9.90
CA SER A 218 -0.14 17.71 11.30
C SER A 218 -1.17 16.99 12.17
N PHE A 219 -2.36 16.71 11.63
CA PHE A 219 -3.40 15.95 12.31
C PHE A 219 -2.99 14.47 12.47
N ILE A 220 -2.41 13.87 11.43
CA ILE A 220 -1.93 12.49 11.41
C ILE A 220 -0.76 12.32 12.42
N GLY A 221 0.02 13.38 12.61
CA GLY A 221 1.15 13.37 13.56
C GLY A 221 2.43 12.74 13.01
N VAL A 222 2.52 12.53 11.67
CA VAL A 222 3.72 12.04 11.00
C VAL A 222 4.13 13.01 9.90
N GLY A 223 5.40 13.42 9.87
CA GLY A 223 5.99 14.19 8.76
C GLY A 223 5.95 15.71 8.83
N SER A 224 5.71 16.35 9.97
CA SER A 224 6.17 17.72 10.22
C SER A 224 7.39 17.66 11.14
N GLY A 225 8.50 18.17 10.66
CA GLY A 225 9.70 18.40 11.48
C GLY A 225 9.41 19.37 12.62
N GLY A 226 8.83 18.86 13.70
CA GLY A 226 8.50 19.52 14.93
C GLY A 226 8.66 18.54 16.06
N SER A 227 9.79 18.61 16.72
CA SER A 227 10.11 18.17 18.09
C SER A 227 9.04 17.34 18.83
N SER A 228 8.73 16.15 18.34
CA SER A 228 8.49 15.01 19.18
C SER A 228 9.68 14.08 18.92
N THR A 229 10.43 13.80 19.94
CA THR A 229 11.55 12.88 19.91
C THR A 229 11.02 11.56 19.34
N ASP A 230 11.24 11.32 18.04
CA ASP A 230 11.14 9.97 17.51
C ASP A 230 12.16 9.13 18.30
N PRO A 231 11.72 8.26 19.19
CA PRO A 231 12.62 7.53 20.07
C PRO A 231 13.53 6.58 19.29
N CYS A 232 13.23 6.37 18.01
CA CYS A 232 14.00 5.54 17.09
C CYS A 232 14.79 6.31 16.04
N ASN A 233 14.76 7.64 16.07
CA ASN A 233 15.59 8.51 15.22
C ASN A 233 15.49 8.15 13.71
N GLY A 234 14.28 7.83 13.24
CA GLY A 234 14.00 7.45 11.85
C GLY A 234 14.16 5.95 11.54
N GLU A 235 14.66 5.15 12.46
CA GLU A 235 14.71 3.70 12.24
C GLU A 235 13.30 3.09 12.37
N THR A 236 13.04 2.07 11.54
CA THR A 236 11.75 1.36 11.47
C THR A 236 11.87 -0.06 12.02
N TYR A 237 10.75 -0.72 12.24
CA TYR A 237 10.72 -2.15 12.60
C TYR A 237 11.35 -3.02 11.51
N VAL A 238 11.16 -2.66 10.23
CA VAL A 238 11.79 -3.39 9.11
C VAL A 238 13.30 -3.32 9.18
N GLY A 239 13.82 -2.25 9.76
CA GLY A 239 15.24 -2.05 9.94
C GLY A 239 16.01 -1.79 8.64
N ARG A 240 17.32 -1.86 8.75
CA ARG A 240 18.26 -1.77 7.63
C ARG A 240 19.60 -2.38 7.99
N CYS A 241 20.41 -2.65 6.99
CA CYS A 241 21.79 -3.02 7.20
C CYS A 241 22.73 -1.81 7.25
N ASN A 242 23.67 -1.84 8.17
CA ASN A 242 24.84 -0.98 8.20
C ASN A 242 26.10 -1.88 8.30
N GLY A 243 26.66 -2.23 7.14
CA GLY A 243 27.68 -3.27 7.07
C GLY A 243 27.13 -4.62 7.56
N ALA A 244 27.83 -5.27 8.47
CA ALA A 244 27.40 -6.54 9.07
C ALA A 244 26.37 -6.38 10.21
N THR A 245 25.92 -5.17 10.49
CA THR A 245 25.00 -4.89 11.61
C THR A 245 23.60 -4.58 11.08
N VAL A 246 22.60 -5.31 11.54
CA VAL A 246 21.20 -4.93 11.38
C VAL A 246 20.81 -3.92 12.46
N ILE A 247 20.07 -2.86 12.07
CA ILE A 247 19.56 -1.80 12.94
C ILE A 247 18.06 -1.70 12.69
N TRP A 248 17.26 -1.75 13.76
CA TRP A 248 15.79 -1.62 13.68
C TRP A 248 15.23 -0.89 14.88
N CYS A 249 13.98 -0.46 14.80
CA CYS A 249 13.21 0.08 15.91
C CYS A 249 12.26 -0.97 16.49
N GLU A 250 12.35 -1.20 17.78
CA GLU A 250 11.44 -2.09 18.49
C GLU A 250 11.11 -1.49 19.86
N ASN A 251 9.81 -1.45 20.18
CA ASN A 251 9.31 -0.89 21.44
C ASN A 251 9.86 0.53 21.73
N GLN A 252 9.88 1.40 20.71
CA GLN A 252 10.39 2.78 20.79
C GLN A 252 11.88 2.88 21.16
N GLN A 253 12.66 1.86 20.88
CA GLN A 253 14.11 1.83 21.08
C GLN A 253 14.82 1.35 19.82
N VAL A 254 15.88 2.05 19.44
CA VAL A 254 16.79 1.55 18.41
C VAL A 254 17.50 0.33 18.93
N ARG A 255 17.35 -0.76 18.20
CA ARG A 255 18.07 -2.03 18.43
C ARG A 255 19.10 -2.21 17.34
N GLN A 256 20.16 -2.91 17.69
CA GLN A 256 21.18 -3.31 16.72
C GLN A 256 21.75 -4.67 17.05
N GLN A 257 22.09 -5.43 16.03
CA GLN A 257 22.72 -6.74 16.16
C GLN A 257 23.79 -6.92 15.10
N ASN A 258 24.98 -7.30 15.50
CA ASN A 258 26.06 -7.66 14.57
C ASN A 258 25.89 -9.12 14.16
N CYS A 259 25.60 -9.34 12.88
CA CYS A 259 25.32 -10.66 12.33
C CYS A 259 26.58 -11.52 12.19
N ALA A 260 27.75 -10.90 12.03
CA ALA A 260 29.01 -11.63 11.91
C ALA A 260 29.37 -12.43 13.17
N SER A 261 28.85 -12.03 14.36
CA SER A 261 29.05 -12.77 15.61
C SER A 261 28.42 -14.16 15.63
N SER A 262 27.47 -14.43 14.73
CA SER A 262 26.76 -15.71 14.54
C SER A 262 27.03 -16.35 13.16
N ASN A 263 28.07 -15.94 12.46
CA ASN A 263 28.41 -16.37 11.10
C ASN A 263 27.30 -16.10 10.07
N LYS A 264 26.46 -15.08 10.34
CA LYS A 264 25.38 -14.63 9.45
C LYS A 264 25.73 -13.31 8.80
N VAL A 265 24.99 -12.96 7.76
CA VAL A 265 25.09 -11.66 7.09
C VAL A 265 23.85 -10.82 7.39
N CYS A 266 24.01 -9.50 7.38
CA CYS A 266 22.87 -8.63 7.43
C CYS A 266 22.23 -8.59 6.04
N GLY A 267 20.94 -8.92 5.94
CA GLY A 267 20.20 -8.96 4.70
C GLY A 267 18.71 -8.89 4.90
N PHE A 268 17.96 -8.69 3.81
CA PHE A 268 16.51 -8.69 3.82
C PHE A 268 15.97 -10.12 3.71
N SER A 269 15.19 -10.54 4.70
CA SER A 269 14.48 -11.83 4.67
C SER A 269 13.18 -11.70 3.90
N GLN A 270 13.06 -12.38 2.76
CA GLN A 270 11.82 -12.43 1.98
C GLN A 270 10.68 -13.14 2.73
N ALA A 271 11.02 -14.11 3.57
CA ALA A 271 10.04 -14.84 4.39
C ALA A 271 9.46 -13.96 5.51
N GLU A 272 10.33 -13.18 6.16
CA GLU A 272 9.99 -12.39 7.34
C GLU A 272 9.62 -10.93 7.01
N GLN A 273 9.96 -10.45 5.79
CA GLN A 273 9.71 -9.09 5.29
C GLN A 273 10.39 -8.00 6.14
N TYR A 274 11.55 -8.29 6.73
CA TYR A 274 12.40 -7.31 7.42
C TYR A 274 13.90 -7.64 7.26
N TYR A 275 14.76 -6.66 7.57
CA TYR A 275 16.20 -6.87 7.64
C TYR A 275 16.58 -7.60 8.91
N GLY A 276 17.38 -8.66 8.77
CA GLY A 276 17.81 -9.50 9.89
C GLY A 276 19.18 -10.09 9.65
N CYS A 277 19.60 -10.93 10.58
CA CYS A 277 20.77 -11.78 10.41
C CYS A 277 20.36 -13.07 9.70
N ILE A 278 20.60 -13.12 8.39
CA ILE A 278 20.23 -14.26 7.52
C ILE A 278 21.45 -15.13 7.21
N GLU A 279 21.21 -16.37 6.79
CA GLU A 279 22.27 -17.21 6.29
C GLU A 279 22.87 -16.59 5.00
N PRO A 280 24.19 -16.75 4.73
CA PRO A 280 24.79 -16.16 3.54
C PRO A 280 24.13 -16.55 2.22
N GLU A 281 23.56 -17.74 2.13
CA GLU A 281 22.82 -18.26 0.99
C GLU A 281 21.42 -17.66 0.80
N GLU A 282 20.84 -17.06 1.84
CA GLU A 282 19.55 -16.37 1.78
C GLU A 282 19.68 -14.93 1.26
N GLN A 283 20.90 -14.43 1.14
CA GLN A 283 21.12 -13.08 0.63
C GLN A 283 20.71 -13.03 -0.85
N ASP A 284 19.79 -12.12 -1.20
CA ASP A 284 19.44 -11.88 -2.60
C ASP A 284 20.67 -11.44 -3.40
N PRO A 285 21.18 -12.27 -4.32
CA PRO A 285 22.40 -11.98 -5.06
C PRO A 285 22.27 -10.77 -5.99
N CYS A 286 21.02 -10.35 -6.23
CA CYS A 286 20.71 -9.20 -7.07
C CYS A 286 20.27 -7.95 -6.30
N ASN A 287 20.30 -7.96 -4.98
CA ASN A 287 20.07 -6.80 -4.12
C ASN A 287 18.74 -6.07 -4.45
N GLY A 288 17.67 -6.83 -4.71
CA GLY A 288 16.34 -6.33 -5.05
C GLY A 288 16.10 -6.04 -6.54
N GLU A 289 17.13 -6.13 -7.39
CA GLU A 289 16.93 -6.00 -8.83
C GLU A 289 16.27 -7.27 -9.40
N THR A 290 15.37 -7.08 -10.36
CA THR A 290 14.63 -8.18 -11.01
C THR A 290 15.09 -8.40 -12.45
N TYR A 291 14.65 -9.49 -13.07
CA TYR A 291 14.87 -9.73 -14.51
C TYR A 291 14.24 -8.64 -15.40
N VAL A 292 13.11 -8.08 -14.95
CA VAL A 292 12.45 -6.97 -15.66
C VAL A 292 13.34 -5.72 -15.68
N GLY A 293 14.13 -5.53 -14.64
CA GLY A 293 15.05 -4.41 -14.50
C GLY A 293 14.38 -3.08 -14.22
N ARG A 294 15.15 -2.02 -14.35
CA ARG A 294 14.72 -0.61 -14.25
C ARG A 294 15.69 0.32 -14.99
N CYS A 295 15.23 1.55 -15.20
CA CYS A 295 16.11 2.62 -15.64
C CYS A 295 16.76 3.35 -14.46
N ASP A 296 18.05 3.66 -14.60
CA ASP A 296 18.80 4.56 -13.73
C ASP A 296 19.54 5.59 -14.60
N GLY A 297 18.93 6.74 -14.81
CA GLY A 297 19.38 7.71 -15.82
C GLY A 297 19.37 7.06 -17.22
N ASN A 298 20.52 7.06 -17.88
CA ASN A 298 20.72 6.44 -19.20
C ASN A 298 21.27 5.01 -19.11
N LYS A 299 20.97 4.29 -18.04
CA LYS A 299 21.37 2.88 -17.88
C LYS A 299 20.15 2.02 -17.60
N VAL A 300 20.14 0.83 -18.20
CA VAL A 300 19.30 -0.28 -17.78
C VAL A 300 20.04 -1.06 -16.72
N ILE A 301 19.40 -1.41 -15.60
CA ILE A 301 19.92 -2.28 -14.56
C ILE A 301 18.93 -3.43 -14.41
N TRP A 302 19.42 -4.67 -14.41
CA TRP A 302 18.59 -5.88 -14.23
C TRP A 302 19.38 -6.98 -13.53
N CYS A 303 18.64 -7.98 -13.02
CA CYS A 303 19.21 -9.22 -12.49
C CYS A 303 19.15 -10.33 -13.52
N GLU A 304 20.27 -10.95 -13.80
CA GLU A 304 20.35 -12.12 -14.68
C GLU A 304 21.39 -13.10 -14.14
N ASN A 305 21.00 -14.36 -13.99
CA ASN A 305 21.86 -15.42 -13.46
C ASN A 305 22.49 -15.02 -12.09
N GLU A 306 21.67 -14.52 -11.18
CA GLU A 306 22.07 -14.09 -9.83
C GLU A 306 23.14 -12.98 -9.84
N GLN A 307 23.20 -12.19 -10.88
CA GLN A 307 24.11 -11.05 -10.99
C GLN A 307 23.39 -9.80 -11.46
N VAL A 308 23.66 -8.69 -10.79
CA VAL A 308 23.24 -7.38 -11.26
C VAL A 308 24.03 -7.04 -12.53
N LYS A 309 23.30 -6.85 -13.63
CA LYS A 309 23.83 -6.39 -14.91
C LYS A 309 23.43 -4.94 -15.14
N ASN A 310 24.22 -4.25 -15.94
CA ASN A 310 23.87 -2.92 -16.39
C ASN A 310 24.32 -2.67 -17.83
N LEU A 311 23.58 -1.85 -18.56
CA LEU A 311 23.88 -1.43 -19.93
C LEU A 311 23.66 0.07 -20.05
N SER A 312 24.67 0.80 -20.55
CA SER A 312 24.54 2.23 -20.84
C SER A 312 23.88 2.44 -22.20
N CYS A 313 22.82 3.24 -22.23
CA CYS A 313 22.01 3.51 -23.40
C CYS A 313 22.42 4.87 -24.03
N SER A 314 22.67 4.91 -25.33
CA SER A 314 23.04 6.14 -26.05
C SER A 314 21.87 7.07 -26.31
N GLN A 315 20.66 6.54 -26.39
CA GLN A 315 19.43 7.29 -26.67
C GLN A 315 18.40 7.25 -25.52
N GLY A 316 18.82 6.80 -24.33
CA GLY A 316 17.98 6.68 -23.15
C GLY A 316 17.49 5.25 -22.91
N CYS A 317 16.94 5.04 -21.73
CA CYS A 317 16.39 3.78 -21.25
C CYS A 317 14.87 3.89 -21.16
N GLY A 318 14.14 2.83 -21.53
CA GLY A 318 12.68 2.78 -21.45
C GLY A 318 12.16 1.36 -21.27
N PHE A 319 10.87 1.25 -20.95
CA PHE A 319 10.20 -0.04 -20.83
C PHE A 319 9.74 -0.55 -22.21
N ASP A 320 10.26 -1.71 -22.62
CA ASP A 320 9.82 -2.41 -23.82
C ASP A 320 8.51 -3.15 -23.51
N THR A 321 7.40 -2.64 -24.04
CA THR A 321 6.07 -3.22 -23.83
C THR A 321 5.87 -4.57 -24.54
N GLN A 322 6.67 -4.89 -25.57
CA GLN A 322 6.60 -6.19 -26.26
C GLN A 322 7.43 -7.24 -25.52
N GLY A 323 8.59 -6.84 -25.01
CA GLY A 323 9.47 -7.73 -24.26
C GLY A 323 9.10 -7.87 -22.78
N GLY A 324 8.37 -6.90 -22.21
CA GLY A 324 8.00 -6.89 -20.80
C GLY A 324 9.16 -6.58 -19.84
N TYR A 325 10.21 -5.90 -20.31
CA TYR A 325 11.38 -5.53 -19.53
C TYR A 325 11.92 -4.15 -19.94
N TYR A 326 12.77 -3.56 -19.11
CA TYR A 326 13.46 -2.31 -19.44
C TYR A 326 14.62 -2.55 -20.39
N ASN A 327 14.77 -1.70 -21.41
CA ASN A 327 15.81 -1.81 -22.43
C ASN A 327 16.29 -0.42 -22.88
N CYS A 328 17.36 -0.39 -23.68
CA CYS A 328 17.80 0.82 -24.38
C CYS A 328 16.83 1.16 -25.51
N ASN A 329 16.44 2.44 -25.61
CA ASN A 329 15.65 2.99 -26.72
C ASN A 329 16.48 3.15 -27.99
#